data_725c3ef62b64b1c5b87d8c2b808b790b
#
_entry.id   725c3ef62b64b1c5b87d8c2b808b790b
#
_cell.length_a   1.000
_cell.length_b   1.000
_cell.length_c   1.000
_cell.angle_alpha   90.00
_cell.angle_beta   90.00
_cell.angle_gamma   90.00
#
_symmetry.space_group_name_H-M   'P 1'
#
loop_
_entity.id
_entity.type
_entity.pdbx_description
1 polymer ?
#
loop_
_entity_poly.entity_id
_entity_poly.type
_entity_poly.pdbx_seq_one_letter_code
_entity_poly.pdbx_strand_id
1 'polypeptide(L)'
;EISHEEKKPVILCKYASSMLHLNSSKYFLTEFSGDWAHEANVTERELAFGKKVIDTKLGARANMFVSPFFQLALDNSSQENAGEVLVGTIGWTGNFRFTFEVDNKNELRIISGINPYDSEYSLPAKEVFRTPDFYFTYSTQGKGEASRSFHDWARNHQVKNGNDTRMTLLNNWESTYFDFDENKLIGLMDEATKLGVDMFLLDDGWFANKYPRSSDHQGLGDWEETAGKLPNGVGRLVEEAQKKGIKFGIWIEPEMVNPKSELYEKHKDWVIHLPNRDEYYFRNQMVLDLSNPK
;
A
#
# COMPACT_ATOMS: atom_id res chain seq x y z
N GLU A 1 20.52 3.22 -12.18
CA GLU A 1 20.95 4.62 -11.95
C GLU A 1 21.03 5.37 -13.28
N ILE A 2 20.54 6.62 -13.30
CA ILE A 2 20.60 7.51 -14.46
C ILE A 2 21.31 8.78 -14.04
N SER A 3 22.33 9.19 -14.80
CA SER A 3 23.08 10.43 -14.60
C SER A 3 23.40 11.08 -15.95
N HIS A 4 23.81 12.33 -15.94
CA HIS A 4 24.21 13.05 -17.15
C HIS A 4 25.28 14.10 -16.87
N GLU A 5 25.98 14.54 -17.93
CA GLU A 5 27.04 15.55 -17.88
C GLU A 5 26.63 16.90 -18.48
N GLU A 6 25.34 17.09 -18.78
CA GLU A 6 24.83 18.35 -19.31
C GLU A 6 24.97 19.48 -18.29
N LYS A 7 25.11 20.73 -18.78
CA LYS A 7 25.25 21.91 -17.91
C LYS A 7 23.95 22.37 -17.24
N LYS A 8 22.82 21.93 -17.77
CA LYS A 8 21.47 22.26 -17.28
C LYS A 8 20.74 20.98 -16.87
N PRO A 9 19.73 21.07 -16.00
CA PRO A 9 18.88 19.92 -15.71
C PRO A 9 18.28 19.30 -16.98
N VAL A 10 18.16 17.97 -17.01
CA VAL A 10 17.44 17.23 -18.05
C VAL A 10 16.14 16.69 -17.49
N ILE A 11 15.13 16.54 -18.33
CA ILE A 11 13.84 16.01 -17.93
C ILE A 11 13.77 14.52 -18.28
N LEU A 12 13.55 13.68 -17.28
CA LEU A 12 13.30 12.26 -17.45
C LEU A 12 11.79 12.04 -17.58
N CYS A 13 11.32 11.81 -18.81
CA CYS A 13 9.90 11.60 -19.10
C CYS A 13 9.51 10.12 -19.10
N LYS A 14 10.45 9.23 -19.41
CA LYS A 14 10.22 7.79 -19.49
C LYS A 14 11.50 7.01 -19.27
N TYR A 15 11.44 6.08 -18.35
CA TYR A 15 12.54 5.17 -17.99
C TYR A 15 11.95 3.87 -17.43
N ALA A 16 12.78 2.86 -17.26
CA ALA A 16 12.39 1.59 -16.67
C ALA A 16 13.38 1.19 -15.57
N SER A 17 12.89 0.50 -14.56
CA SER A 17 13.72 -0.14 -13.53
C SER A 17 14.34 -1.42 -14.05
N SER A 18 13.60 -2.17 -14.88
CA SER A 18 14.04 -3.45 -15.43
C SER A 18 13.42 -3.71 -16.80
N MET A 19 14.17 -4.49 -17.59
CA MET A 19 13.69 -5.10 -18.81
C MET A 19 14.18 -6.55 -18.86
N LEU A 20 13.23 -7.50 -18.90
CA LEU A 20 13.52 -8.93 -19.05
C LEU A 20 13.12 -9.39 -20.45
N HIS A 21 13.90 -10.31 -21.02
CA HIS A 21 13.58 -10.99 -22.26
C HIS A 21 13.41 -12.48 -21.97
N LEU A 22 12.32 -13.05 -22.45
CA LEU A 22 11.97 -14.46 -22.31
C LEU A 22 11.60 -15.04 -23.67
N ASN A 23 11.96 -16.31 -23.85
CA ASN A 23 11.62 -17.09 -25.01
C ASN A 23 10.96 -18.39 -24.55
N SER A 24 9.69 -18.59 -24.91
CA SER A 24 8.90 -19.77 -24.58
C SER A 24 7.85 -19.99 -25.66
N SER A 25 7.28 -21.18 -25.74
CA SER A 25 6.23 -21.47 -26.72
C SER A 25 4.93 -20.71 -26.41
N LYS A 26 4.64 -20.49 -25.12
CA LYS A 26 3.47 -19.76 -24.63
C LYS A 26 3.78 -19.04 -23.32
N TYR A 27 2.98 -18.02 -23.02
CA TYR A 27 3.10 -17.20 -21.83
C TYR A 27 1.72 -17.04 -21.17
N PHE A 28 1.58 -17.41 -19.91
CA PHE A 28 0.34 -17.29 -19.15
C PHE A 28 0.54 -16.27 -18.03
N LEU A 29 -0.05 -15.09 -18.20
CA LEU A 29 0.06 -14.01 -17.26
C LEU A 29 -1.06 -14.08 -16.23
N THR A 30 -0.68 -14.17 -14.96
CA THR A 30 -1.58 -13.99 -13.80
C THR A 30 -1.42 -12.58 -13.25
N GLU A 31 -2.54 -11.88 -13.18
CA GLU A 31 -2.65 -10.53 -12.58
C GLU A 31 -3.65 -10.53 -11.42
N PHE A 32 -3.47 -9.58 -10.52
CA PHE A 32 -4.27 -9.44 -9.30
C PHE A 32 -4.95 -8.08 -9.32
N SER A 33 -6.26 -8.09 -9.26
CA SER A 33 -7.08 -6.88 -9.25
C SER A 33 -8.05 -6.90 -8.09
N GLY A 34 -8.66 -5.78 -7.77
CA GLY A 34 -9.64 -5.74 -6.71
C GLY A 34 -10.15 -4.36 -6.40
N ASP A 35 -10.75 -4.28 -5.23
CA ASP A 35 -11.22 -3.07 -4.61
C ASP A 35 -11.30 -3.34 -3.10
N TRP A 36 -11.72 -2.35 -2.32
CA TRP A 36 -11.98 -2.52 -0.88
C TRP A 36 -12.94 -3.68 -0.62
N ALA A 37 -12.57 -4.58 0.29
CA ALA A 37 -13.25 -5.84 0.60
C ALA A 37 -13.40 -6.82 -0.60
N HIS A 38 -12.63 -6.60 -1.67
CA HIS A 38 -12.58 -7.43 -2.87
C HIS A 38 -11.15 -7.51 -3.44
N GLU A 39 -10.16 -7.55 -2.56
CA GLU A 39 -8.75 -7.54 -2.91
C GLU A 39 -8.30 -8.87 -3.54
N ALA A 40 -7.24 -8.78 -4.33
CA ALA A 40 -6.49 -9.93 -4.87
C ALA A 40 -7.32 -10.92 -5.71
N ASN A 41 -8.29 -10.45 -6.50
CA ASN A 41 -8.96 -11.28 -7.47
C ASN A 41 -7.97 -11.72 -8.56
N VAL A 42 -7.83 -13.01 -8.72
CA VAL A 42 -6.85 -13.63 -9.64
C VAL A 42 -7.44 -13.79 -11.02
N THR A 43 -6.73 -13.31 -12.04
CA THR A 43 -7.06 -13.54 -13.45
C THR A 43 -5.82 -14.03 -14.17
N GLU A 44 -5.92 -15.19 -14.83
CA GLU A 44 -4.88 -15.72 -15.71
C GLU A 44 -5.33 -15.66 -17.17
N ARG A 45 -4.41 -15.28 -18.06
CA ARG A 45 -4.63 -15.25 -19.50
C ARG A 45 -3.37 -15.59 -20.29
N GLU A 46 -3.53 -16.27 -21.41
CA GLU A 46 -2.46 -16.45 -22.40
C GLU A 46 -2.16 -15.10 -23.08
N LEU A 47 -0.87 -14.75 -23.17
CA LEU A 47 -0.43 -13.57 -23.91
C LEU A 47 -0.27 -13.93 -25.38
N ALA A 48 -0.78 -13.04 -26.26
CA ALA A 48 -0.65 -13.13 -27.70
C ALA A 48 0.21 -11.98 -28.23
N PHE A 49 0.54 -12.03 -29.52
CA PHE A 49 1.21 -10.93 -30.22
C PHE A 49 0.58 -9.57 -29.88
N GLY A 50 1.42 -8.63 -29.46
CA GLY A 50 1.00 -7.30 -29.05
C GLY A 50 1.45 -6.94 -27.64
N LYS A 51 0.68 -6.08 -26.98
CA LYS A 51 1.02 -5.56 -25.66
C LYS A 51 -0.11 -5.76 -24.67
N LYS A 52 0.23 -6.30 -23.50
CA LYS A 52 -0.60 -6.25 -22.29
C LYS A 52 0.09 -5.32 -21.29
N VAL A 53 -0.68 -4.47 -20.64
CA VAL A 53 -0.20 -3.52 -19.61
C VAL A 53 -0.94 -3.78 -18.30
N ILE A 54 -0.19 -3.81 -17.22
CA ILE A 54 -0.69 -3.73 -15.84
C ILE A 54 -0.16 -2.41 -15.29
N ASP A 55 -1.04 -1.46 -14.99
CA ASP A 55 -0.61 -0.16 -14.46
C ASP A 55 -1.66 0.49 -13.56
N THR A 56 -1.23 1.49 -12.83
CA THR A 56 -2.13 2.38 -12.09
C THR A 56 -1.73 3.84 -12.26
N LYS A 57 -2.73 4.74 -12.13
CA LYS A 57 -2.61 6.20 -12.23
C LYS A 57 -3.30 6.90 -11.05
N LEU A 58 -3.49 6.20 -9.95
CA LEU A 58 -4.30 6.65 -8.82
C LEU A 58 -3.48 7.37 -7.73
N GLY A 59 -2.20 7.66 -7.98
CA GLY A 59 -1.35 8.39 -7.04
C GLY A 59 -1.19 7.65 -5.71
N ALA A 60 -1.57 8.26 -4.60
CA ALA A 60 -1.43 7.69 -3.26
C ALA A 60 -2.17 6.34 -3.05
N ARG A 61 -3.11 6.00 -3.94
CA ARG A 61 -3.83 4.72 -3.95
C ARG A 61 -3.44 3.85 -5.14
N ALA A 62 -2.19 3.93 -5.53
CA ALA A 62 -1.67 3.31 -6.74
C ALA A 62 -1.95 1.81 -6.84
N ASN A 63 -1.93 1.09 -5.72
CA ASN A 63 -2.14 -0.35 -5.66
C ASN A 63 -3.56 -0.77 -5.25
N MET A 64 -4.51 0.15 -5.10
CA MET A 64 -5.85 -0.15 -4.59
C MET A 64 -6.61 -1.13 -5.49
N PHE A 65 -6.61 -0.88 -6.81
CA PHE A 65 -7.38 -1.70 -7.77
C PHE A 65 -6.53 -2.71 -8.53
N VAL A 66 -5.22 -2.51 -8.58
CA VAL A 66 -4.28 -3.37 -9.31
C VAL A 66 -3.02 -3.54 -8.48
N SER A 67 -2.65 -4.78 -8.20
CA SER A 67 -1.43 -5.07 -7.44
C SER A 67 -0.17 -4.82 -8.28
N PRO A 68 0.90 -4.21 -7.70
CA PRO A 68 2.20 -4.06 -8.35
C PRO A 68 2.98 -5.39 -8.38
N PHE A 69 2.32 -6.46 -8.82
CA PHE A 69 2.78 -7.83 -8.74
C PHE A 69 2.18 -8.66 -9.87
N PHE A 70 2.94 -9.58 -10.44
CA PHE A 70 2.47 -10.51 -11.45
C PHE A 70 3.14 -11.88 -11.31
N GLN A 71 2.47 -12.91 -11.83
CA GLN A 71 3.07 -14.22 -12.09
C GLN A 71 2.98 -14.52 -13.58
N LEU A 72 4.03 -15.10 -14.13
CA LEU A 72 4.10 -15.48 -15.52
C LEU A 72 4.53 -16.95 -15.64
N ALA A 73 3.61 -17.82 -16.03
CA ALA A 73 3.94 -19.20 -16.31
C ALA A 73 4.34 -19.37 -17.79
N LEU A 74 5.31 -20.25 -18.03
CA LEU A 74 5.87 -20.56 -19.34
C LEU A 74 5.34 -21.89 -19.86
N ASP A 75 5.03 -21.96 -21.14
CA ASP A 75 4.56 -23.12 -21.91
C ASP A 75 3.17 -23.65 -21.53
N ASN A 76 2.81 -23.64 -20.26
CA ASN A 76 1.52 -24.10 -19.75
C ASN A 76 0.96 -23.11 -18.71
N SER A 77 -0.37 -23.16 -18.48
CA SER A 77 -0.99 -22.37 -17.41
C SER A 77 -0.39 -22.70 -16.05
N SER A 78 -0.42 -21.73 -15.13
CA SER A 78 0.26 -21.83 -13.84
C SER A 78 -0.29 -22.95 -12.97
N GLN A 79 0.62 -23.74 -12.37
CA GLN A 79 0.30 -24.80 -11.42
C GLN A 79 0.98 -24.52 -10.09
N GLU A 80 0.41 -25.07 -9.01
CA GLU A 80 0.93 -24.87 -7.65
C GLU A 80 2.31 -25.50 -7.48
N ASN A 81 2.51 -26.73 -7.93
CA ASN A 81 3.67 -27.55 -7.64
C ASN A 81 4.43 -28.03 -8.90
N ALA A 82 4.19 -27.43 -10.06
CA ALA A 82 4.83 -27.83 -11.31
C ALA A 82 4.89 -26.68 -12.31
N GLY A 83 5.84 -26.79 -13.26
CA GLY A 83 6.02 -25.84 -14.36
C GLY A 83 6.91 -24.66 -14.02
N GLU A 84 7.32 -23.96 -15.06
CA GLU A 84 8.18 -22.79 -14.99
C GLU A 84 7.36 -21.54 -14.72
N VAL A 85 7.70 -20.81 -13.67
CA VAL A 85 7.00 -19.58 -13.26
C VAL A 85 8.01 -18.50 -12.92
N LEU A 86 7.89 -17.35 -13.56
CA LEU A 86 8.53 -16.10 -13.16
C LEU A 86 7.54 -15.25 -12.37
N VAL A 87 7.96 -14.74 -11.23
CA VAL A 87 7.16 -13.82 -10.40
C VAL A 87 7.92 -12.51 -10.28
N GLY A 88 7.23 -11.37 -10.43
CA GLY A 88 7.85 -10.06 -10.37
C GLY A 88 7.03 -9.02 -9.64
N THR A 89 7.73 -8.10 -8.97
CA THR A 89 7.17 -6.93 -8.29
C THR A 89 8.13 -5.75 -8.36
N ILE A 90 7.62 -4.55 -8.11
CA ILE A 90 8.42 -3.33 -8.05
C ILE A 90 8.40 -2.73 -6.64
N GLY A 91 9.56 -2.30 -6.16
CA GLY A 91 9.72 -1.61 -4.87
C GLY A 91 9.33 -0.13 -4.97
N TRP A 92 8.07 0.12 -5.31
CA TRP A 92 7.54 1.46 -5.52
C TRP A 92 6.11 1.58 -5.00
N THR A 93 5.82 2.62 -4.24
CA THR A 93 4.50 2.85 -3.62
C THR A 93 3.58 3.76 -4.44
N GLY A 94 4.10 4.39 -5.50
CA GLY A 94 3.34 5.29 -6.39
C GLY A 94 2.82 4.58 -7.64
N ASN A 95 2.50 5.38 -8.65
CA ASN A 95 2.02 4.88 -9.94
C ASN A 95 3.08 4.01 -10.61
N PHE A 96 2.76 2.78 -10.92
CA PHE A 96 3.65 1.80 -11.55
C PHE A 96 3.12 1.34 -12.91
N ARG A 97 4.01 0.72 -13.70
CA ARG A 97 3.64 0.09 -14.97
C ARG A 97 4.49 -1.15 -15.24
N PHE A 98 3.83 -2.26 -15.57
CA PHE A 98 4.41 -3.43 -16.22
C PHE A 98 3.87 -3.51 -17.64
N THR A 99 4.76 -3.64 -18.60
CA THR A 99 4.41 -3.85 -20.02
C THR A 99 4.94 -5.20 -20.47
N PHE A 100 4.05 -6.06 -20.89
CA PHE A 100 4.33 -7.38 -21.49
C PHE A 100 4.13 -7.25 -22.99
N GLU A 101 5.20 -7.39 -23.75
CA GLU A 101 5.20 -7.17 -25.19
C GLU A 101 5.67 -8.44 -25.88
N VAL A 102 4.77 -9.13 -26.56
CA VAL A 102 5.06 -10.32 -27.39
C VAL A 102 5.24 -9.85 -28.82
N ASP A 103 6.38 -10.14 -29.43
CA ASP A 103 6.70 -9.76 -30.80
C ASP A 103 6.25 -10.81 -31.83
N ASN A 104 6.52 -10.56 -33.10
CA ASN A 104 6.16 -11.44 -34.22
C ASN A 104 6.95 -12.75 -34.28
N LYS A 105 7.96 -12.91 -33.43
CA LYS A 105 8.75 -14.15 -33.26
C LYS A 105 8.33 -14.90 -32.00
N ASN A 106 7.30 -14.44 -31.32
CA ASN A 106 6.85 -14.94 -30.03
C ASN A 106 7.88 -14.74 -28.90
N GLU A 107 8.76 -13.75 -29.01
CA GLU A 107 9.66 -13.36 -27.92
C GLU A 107 8.95 -12.36 -26.99
N LEU A 108 9.02 -12.59 -25.68
CA LEU A 108 8.39 -11.72 -24.68
C LEU A 108 9.42 -10.77 -24.08
N ARG A 109 9.05 -9.49 -24.05
CA ARG A 109 9.74 -8.45 -23.32
C ARG A 109 8.86 -7.94 -22.19
N ILE A 110 9.39 -7.96 -20.95
CA ILE A 110 8.74 -7.40 -19.76
C ILE A 110 9.49 -6.14 -19.37
N ILE A 111 8.79 -5.00 -19.37
CA ILE A 111 9.34 -3.70 -18.97
C ILE A 111 8.63 -3.25 -17.70
N SER A 112 9.38 -2.99 -16.64
CA SER A 112 8.87 -2.65 -15.31
C SER A 112 9.42 -1.31 -14.83
N GLY A 113 8.58 -0.46 -14.26
CA GLY A 113 9.03 0.84 -13.74
C GLY A 113 7.90 1.72 -13.22
N ILE A 114 8.27 2.96 -12.91
CA ILE A 114 7.32 4.03 -12.61
C ILE A 114 6.45 4.27 -13.84
N ASN A 115 5.15 4.52 -13.63
CA ASN A 115 4.25 4.85 -14.73
C ASN A 115 4.64 6.23 -15.32
N PRO A 116 4.96 6.32 -16.62
CA PRO A 116 5.32 7.59 -17.23
C PRO A 116 4.13 8.52 -17.51
N TYR A 117 2.91 8.09 -17.16
CA TYR A 117 1.71 8.91 -17.38
C TYR A 117 1.73 10.13 -16.44
N ASP A 118 1.69 11.32 -17.03
CA ASP A 118 1.67 12.61 -16.33
C ASP A 118 2.76 12.70 -15.24
N SER A 119 3.96 12.20 -15.58
CA SER A 119 5.09 12.10 -14.67
C SER A 119 6.37 12.51 -15.40
N GLU A 120 7.09 13.44 -14.78
CA GLU A 120 8.42 13.85 -15.23
C GLU A 120 9.30 14.12 -13.99
N TYR A 121 10.60 13.94 -14.16
CA TYR A 121 11.58 14.24 -13.13
C TYR A 121 12.68 15.13 -13.69
N SER A 122 12.86 16.29 -13.10
CA SER A 122 13.97 17.20 -13.44
C SER A 122 15.23 16.72 -12.73
N LEU A 123 16.14 16.10 -13.49
CA LEU A 123 17.43 15.63 -12.97
C LEU A 123 18.48 16.73 -13.10
N PRO A 124 18.98 17.29 -11.97
CA PRO A 124 20.04 18.29 -11.99
C PRO A 124 21.35 17.71 -12.53
N ALA A 125 22.21 18.59 -13.03
CA ALA A 125 23.54 18.21 -13.49
C ALA A 125 24.35 17.53 -12.38
N LYS A 126 25.04 16.43 -12.68
CA LYS A 126 25.88 15.63 -11.77
C LYS A 126 25.13 14.90 -10.64
N GLU A 127 23.81 14.99 -10.60
CA GLU A 127 23.01 14.14 -9.71
C GLU A 127 22.73 12.78 -10.33
N VAL A 128 22.38 11.81 -9.47
CA VAL A 128 22.04 10.45 -9.88
C VAL A 128 20.60 10.18 -9.50
N PHE A 129 19.76 9.89 -10.48
CA PHE A 129 18.45 9.36 -10.26
C PHE A 129 18.51 7.84 -10.12
N ARG A 130 18.00 7.30 -9.01
CA ARG A 130 17.86 5.87 -8.78
C ARG A 130 16.44 5.44 -9.09
N THR A 131 16.28 4.54 -10.04
CA THR A 131 14.99 3.90 -10.31
C THR A 131 14.62 3.00 -9.16
N PRO A 132 13.31 2.77 -8.89
CA PRO A 132 12.89 1.75 -7.93
C PRO A 132 13.47 0.38 -8.27
N ASP A 133 13.73 -0.42 -7.25
CA ASP A 133 14.18 -1.79 -7.44
C ASP A 133 13.07 -2.65 -8.05
N PHE A 134 13.44 -3.52 -8.96
CA PHE A 134 12.56 -4.57 -9.46
C PHE A 134 13.01 -5.91 -8.88
N TYR A 135 12.11 -6.57 -8.18
CA TYR A 135 12.34 -7.86 -7.55
C TYR A 135 11.68 -8.95 -8.36
N PHE A 136 12.37 -10.05 -8.59
CA PHE A 136 11.80 -11.20 -9.26
C PHE A 136 12.40 -12.51 -8.75
N THR A 137 11.64 -13.58 -8.92
CA THR A 137 12.08 -14.96 -8.69
C THR A 137 11.63 -15.84 -9.83
N TYR A 138 12.34 -16.93 -10.05
CA TYR A 138 12.03 -17.94 -11.03
C TYR A 138 12.00 -19.30 -10.37
N SER A 139 11.01 -20.12 -10.70
CA SER A 139 10.86 -21.48 -10.20
C SER A 139 10.53 -22.44 -11.34
N THR A 140 11.05 -23.66 -11.27
CA THR A 140 10.66 -24.79 -12.12
C THR A 140 9.67 -25.71 -11.45
N GLN A 141 9.29 -25.41 -10.21
CA GLN A 141 8.38 -26.21 -9.35
C GLN A 141 7.07 -25.47 -9.05
N GLY A 142 6.64 -24.62 -9.98
CA GLY A 142 5.36 -23.93 -9.93
C GLY A 142 5.34 -22.66 -9.07
N LYS A 143 4.14 -22.07 -9.00
CA LYS A 143 3.90 -20.78 -8.33
C LYS A 143 4.06 -20.84 -6.81
N GLY A 144 3.82 -22.00 -6.20
CA GLY A 144 3.98 -22.18 -4.76
C GLY A 144 5.42 -22.02 -4.30
N GLU A 145 6.40 -22.60 -5.02
CA GLU A 145 7.82 -22.39 -4.72
C GLU A 145 8.24 -20.92 -4.95
N ALA A 146 7.84 -20.33 -6.07
CA ALA A 146 8.12 -18.93 -6.36
C ALA A 146 7.54 -18.01 -5.27
N SER A 147 6.33 -18.28 -4.78
CA SER A 147 5.72 -17.55 -3.67
C SER A 147 6.52 -17.69 -2.38
N ARG A 148 6.91 -18.90 -2.01
CA ARG A 148 7.74 -19.14 -0.81
C ARG A 148 9.08 -18.43 -0.88
N SER A 149 9.71 -18.37 -2.06
CA SER A 149 10.95 -17.61 -2.25
C SER A 149 10.78 -16.12 -1.91
N PHE A 150 9.66 -15.51 -2.32
CA PHE A 150 9.34 -14.13 -1.93
C PHE A 150 9.03 -13.98 -0.43
N HIS A 151 8.36 -14.98 0.20
CA HIS A 151 8.12 -14.96 1.64
C HIS A 151 9.44 -15.01 2.43
N ASP A 152 10.37 -15.86 2.00
CA ASP A 152 11.68 -15.97 2.65
C ASP A 152 12.50 -14.69 2.47
N TRP A 153 12.50 -14.13 1.26
CA TRP A 153 13.14 -12.86 1.01
C TRP A 153 12.53 -11.72 1.86
N ALA A 154 11.20 -11.64 1.93
CA ALA A 154 10.53 -10.62 2.73
C ALA A 154 10.88 -10.74 4.22
N ARG A 155 10.83 -11.96 4.78
CA ARG A 155 11.19 -12.20 6.18
C ARG A 155 12.63 -11.84 6.50
N ASN A 156 13.56 -12.19 5.61
CA ASN A 156 14.98 -12.05 5.89
C ASN A 156 15.57 -10.68 5.54
N HIS A 157 14.94 -9.94 4.60
CA HIS A 157 15.54 -8.74 4.01
C HIS A 157 14.65 -7.50 3.95
N GLN A 158 13.33 -7.61 4.07
CA GLN A 158 12.43 -6.47 3.94
C GLN A 158 11.70 -6.10 5.23
N VAL A 159 11.22 -7.09 5.97
CA VAL A 159 10.42 -6.85 7.16
C VAL A 159 11.33 -6.77 8.38
N LYS A 160 11.26 -5.66 9.12
CA LYS A 160 11.95 -5.55 10.41
C LYS A 160 11.48 -6.68 11.33
N ASN A 161 12.46 -7.41 11.90
CA ASN A 161 12.17 -8.58 12.75
C ASN A 161 11.27 -9.61 12.04
N GLY A 162 11.50 -9.85 10.74
CA GLY A 162 10.64 -10.69 9.91
C GLY A 162 10.47 -12.14 10.37
N ASN A 163 11.43 -12.65 11.15
CA ASN A 163 11.41 -13.99 11.72
C ASN A 163 10.80 -14.07 13.14
N ASP A 164 10.44 -12.93 13.75
CA ASP A 164 9.78 -12.94 15.05
C ASP A 164 8.33 -13.43 14.94
N THR A 165 7.81 -13.97 16.02
CA THR A 165 6.40 -14.36 16.11
C THR A 165 5.49 -13.16 15.90
N ARG A 166 4.51 -13.29 15.05
CA ARG A 166 3.47 -12.29 14.83
C ARG A 166 2.40 -12.41 15.89
N MET A 167 1.99 -11.29 16.46
CA MET A 167 0.93 -11.23 17.45
C MET A 167 -0.43 -11.45 16.81
N THR A 168 -1.31 -12.16 17.52
CA THR A 168 -2.73 -12.12 17.24
C THR A 168 -3.30 -10.77 17.67
N LEU A 169 -4.25 -10.21 16.91
CA LEU A 169 -4.77 -8.87 17.12
C LEU A 169 -6.29 -8.87 17.07
N LEU A 170 -6.93 -8.21 18.04
CA LEU A 170 -8.34 -7.84 18.00
C LEU A 170 -8.43 -6.33 17.73
N ASN A 171 -9.04 -5.97 16.60
CA ASN A 171 -9.41 -4.60 16.28
C ASN A 171 -10.90 -4.39 16.63
N ASN A 172 -11.25 -3.27 17.27
CA ASN A 172 -12.65 -3.01 17.66
C ASN A 172 -13.56 -2.59 16.51
N TRP A 173 -13.02 -2.19 15.35
CA TRP A 173 -13.79 -1.52 14.29
C TRP A 173 -15.05 -2.28 13.91
N GLU A 174 -14.96 -3.52 13.48
CA GLU A 174 -16.09 -4.30 13.00
C GLU A 174 -17.14 -4.61 14.09
N SER A 175 -16.78 -4.50 15.37
CA SER A 175 -17.70 -4.74 16.48
C SER A 175 -18.37 -3.48 17.00
N THR A 176 -17.79 -2.30 16.77
CA THR A 176 -18.29 -1.05 17.37
C THR A 176 -18.48 0.09 16.40
N TYR A 177 -17.70 0.11 15.30
CA TYR A 177 -17.51 1.30 14.47
C TYR A 177 -17.22 2.52 15.36
N PHE A 178 -17.94 3.62 15.18
CA PHE A 178 -17.82 4.84 16.00
C PHE A 178 -18.56 4.78 17.34
N ASP A 179 -19.37 3.74 17.58
CA ASP A 179 -20.20 3.61 18.79
C ASP A 179 -19.46 2.86 19.90
N PHE A 180 -18.60 3.55 20.61
CA PHE A 180 -17.89 3.03 21.78
C PHE A 180 -17.62 4.11 22.81
N ASP A 181 -17.38 3.65 24.03
CA ASP A 181 -16.84 4.39 25.15
C ASP A 181 -15.71 3.59 25.84
N GLU A 182 -15.10 4.19 26.85
CA GLU A 182 -14.00 3.58 27.62
C GLU A 182 -14.39 2.22 28.20
N ASN A 183 -15.59 2.08 28.78
CA ASN A 183 -16.04 0.84 29.41
C ASN A 183 -16.25 -0.28 28.40
N LYS A 184 -16.85 0.04 27.25
CA LYS A 184 -17.06 -0.92 26.15
C LYS A 184 -15.74 -1.47 25.61
N LEU A 185 -14.74 -0.58 25.45
CA LEU A 185 -13.41 -0.99 25.00
C LEU A 185 -12.67 -1.87 26.03
N ILE A 186 -12.78 -1.53 27.32
CA ILE A 186 -12.21 -2.35 28.42
C ILE A 186 -12.88 -3.74 28.43
N GLY A 187 -14.19 -3.80 28.25
CA GLY A 187 -14.92 -5.07 28.13
C GLY A 187 -14.46 -5.92 26.94
N LEU A 188 -14.21 -5.30 25.79
CA LEU A 188 -13.64 -6.03 24.62
C LEU A 188 -12.22 -6.55 24.91
N MET A 189 -11.40 -5.80 25.66
CA MET A 189 -10.07 -6.28 26.09
C MET A 189 -10.18 -7.50 27.01
N ASP A 190 -11.20 -7.54 27.90
CA ASP A 190 -11.44 -8.71 28.76
C ASP A 190 -11.75 -9.97 27.93
N GLU A 191 -12.60 -9.84 26.90
CA GLU A 191 -12.92 -10.94 26.01
C GLU A 191 -11.71 -11.36 25.15
N ALA A 192 -10.96 -10.38 24.61
CA ALA A 192 -9.72 -10.65 23.87
C ALA A 192 -8.73 -11.47 24.70
N THR A 193 -8.56 -11.11 25.97
CA THR A 193 -7.65 -11.82 26.90
C THR A 193 -8.10 -13.28 27.11
N LYS A 194 -9.40 -13.53 27.30
CA LYS A 194 -9.96 -14.88 27.45
C LYS A 194 -9.73 -15.75 26.21
N LEU A 195 -9.71 -15.13 25.03
CA LEU A 195 -9.44 -15.80 23.75
C LEU A 195 -7.94 -16.00 23.48
N GLY A 196 -7.06 -15.48 24.33
CA GLY A 196 -5.60 -15.56 24.15
C GLY A 196 -5.05 -14.64 23.06
N VAL A 197 -5.72 -13.51 22.81
CA VAL A 197 -5.26 -12.48 21.87
C VAL A 197 -4.10 -11.69 22.48
N ASP A 198 -3.06 -11.43 21.69
CA ASP A 198 -1.84 -10.78 22.17
C ASP A 198 -1.93 -9.24 22.20
N MET A 199 -2.78 -8.65 21.36
CA MET A 199 -2.88 -7.20 21.15
C MET A 199 -4.32 -6.76 20.93
N PHE A 200 -4.72 -5.67 21.58
CA PHE A 200 -5.94 -4.93 21.27
C PHE A 200 -5.58 -3.66 20.48
N LEU A 201 -6.25 -3.41 19.36
CA LEU A 201 -6.09 -2.20 18.54
C LEU A 201 -7.34 -1.34 18.61
N LEU A 202 -7.19 -0.11 19.10
CA LEU A 202 -8.22 0.92 19.04
C LEU A 202 -8.21 1.56 17.65
N ASP A 203 -9.27 1.37 16.91
CA ASP A 203 -9.45 1.92 15.56
C ASP A 203 -10.05 3.33 15.57
N ASP A 204 -10.55 3.80 14.44
CA ASP A 204 -11.08 5.14 14.18
C ASP A 204 -12.15 5.56 15.21
N GLY A 205 -12.24 6.88 15.50
CA GLY A 205 -13.29 7.44 16.33
C GLY A 205 -12.90 7.83 17.76
N TRP A 206 -11.61 7.68 18.14
CA TRP A 206 -11.13 7.99 19.49
C TRP A 206 -10.72 9.45 19.72
N PHE A 207 -10.72 10.28 18.68
CA PHE A 207 -10.11 11.59 18.65
C PHE A 207 -11.10 12.72 18.30
N ALA A 208 -10.60 13.96 18.34
CA ALA A 208 -11.25 15.23 18.08
C ALA A 208 -12.30 15.65 19.12
N ASN A 209 -12.22 16.91 19.55
CA ASN A 209 -13.12 17.48 20.55
C ASN A 209 -14.10 18.50 19.96
N LYS A 210 -13.66 19.44 19.13
CA LYS A 210 -14.54 20.42 18.48
C LYS A 210 -15.45 19.76 17.45
N TYR A 211 -14.92 18.82 16.68
CA TYR A 211 -15.63 18.02 15.71
C TYR A 211 -15.46 16.53 16.02
N PRO A 212 -16.13 15.99 17.07
CA PRO A 212 -15.89 14.63 17.53
C PRO A 212 -16.02 13.61 16.42
N ARG A 213 -15.03 12.71 16.31
CA ARG A 213 -14.99 11.66 15.28
C ARG A 213 -16.08 10.62 15.52
N SER A 214 -17.30 10.93 15.10
CA SER A 214 -18.48 10.05 15.18
C SER A 214 -18.95 9.55 13.81
N SER A 215 -18.29 9.97 12.75
CA SER A 215 -18.47 9.55 11.37
C SER A 215 -17.22 9.93 10.57
N ASP A 216 -17.12 9.48 9.32
CA ASP A 216 -16.03 9.84 8.41
C ASP A 216 -16.12 11.24 7.80
N HIS A 217 -17.13 12.03 8.18
CA HIS A 217 -17.34 13.39 7.68
C HIS A 217 -16.61 14.48 8.46
N GLN A 218 -16.03 14.17 9.62
CA GLN A 218 -15.43 15.16 10.51
C GLN A 218 -14.34 14.60 11.42
N GLY A 219 -13.52 15.50 11.97
CA GLY A 219 -12.56 15.24 13.03
C GLY A 219 -11.22 14.71 12.58
N LEU A 220 -11.08 14.16 11.36
CA LEU A 220 -9.80 13.63 10.89
C LEU A 220 -8.77 14.76 10.74
N GLY A 221 -7.61 14.59 11.37
CA GLY A 221 -6.56 15.60 11.50
C GLY A 221 -6.39 16.10 12.92
N ASP A 222 -7.41 16.00 13.78
CA ASP A 222 -7.40 16.48 15.17
C ASP A 222 -7.08 15.31 16.10
N TRP A 223 -5.80 14.96 16.25
CA TRP A 223 -5.34 13.77 16.98
C TRP A 223 -5.31 13.93 18.50
N GLU A 224 -6.31 14.64 19.04
CA GLU A 224 -6.54 14.76 20.47
C GLU A 224 -7.65 13.78 20.90
N GLU A 225 -7.42 13.04 21.98
CA GLU A 225 -8.42 12.10 22.50
C GLU A 225 -9.73 12.80 22.84
N THR A 226 -10.84 12.23 22.40
CA THR A 226 -12.17 12.82 22.66
C THR A 226 -12.66 12.52 24.06
N ALA A 227 -12.78 13.56 24.90
CA ALA A 227 -13.22 13.45 26.30
C ALA A 227 -14.64 12.83 26.44
N GLY A 228 -15.49 12.97 25.42
CA GLY A 228 -16.83 12.41 25.42
C GLY A 228 -16.89 10.88 25.43
N LYS A 229 -15.91 10.22 24.82
CA LYS A 229 -15.80 8.75 24.78
C LYS A 229 -14.77 8.21 25.75
N LEU A 230 -13.69 8.95 25.94
CA LEU A 230 -12.52 8.56 26.72
C LEU A 230 -12.25 9.59 27.85
N PRO A 231 -13.10 9.65 28.88
CA PRO A 231 -13.00 10.67 29.92
C PRO A 231 -11.71 10.60 30.73
N ASN A 232 -11.05 9.43 30.75
CA ASN A 232 -9.76 9.23 31.43
C ASN A 232 -8.59 9.10 30.43
N GLY A 233 -8.83 9.40 29.17
CA GLY A 233 -7.84 9.41 28.10
C GLY A 233 -7.41 8.03 27.60
N VAL A 234 -6.62 8.02 26.53
CA VAL A 234 -6.04 6.79 25.95
C VAL A 234 -5.10 6.10 26.94
N GLY A 235 -4.42 6.87 27.80
CA GLY A 235 -3.54 6.32 28.85
C GLY A 235 -4.23 5.30 29.75
N ARG A 236 -5.50 5.51 30.07
CA ARG A 236 -6.32 4.57 30.85
C ARG A 236 -6.48 3.23 30.14
N LEU A 237 -6.72 3.24 28.83
CA LEU A 237 -6.85 2.02 28.04
C LEU A 237 -5.52 1.24 27.97
N VAL A 238 -4.41 1.96 27.84
CA VAL A 238 -3.04 1.35 27.88
C VAL A 238 -2.80 0.66 29.22
N GLU A 239 -3.12 1.31 30.34
CA GLU A 239 -3.00 0.70 31.68
C GLU A 239 -3.85 -0.56 31.82
N GLU A 240 -5.08 -0.54 31.34
CA GLU A 240 -5.98 -1.70 31.41
C GLU A 240 -5.47 -2.86 30.54
N ALA A 241 -4.97 -2.58 29.33
CA ALA A 241 -4.33 -3.59 28.48
C ALA A 241 -3.13 -4.23 29.21
N GLN A 242 -2.26 -3.40 29.81
CA GLN A 242 -1.10 -3.88 30.58
C GLN A 242 -1.50 -4.78 31.76
N LYS A 243 -2.53 -4.40 32.54
CA LYS A 243 -3.04 -5.22 33.64
C LYS A 243 -3.55 -6.58 33.17
N LYS A 244 -4.07 -6.66 31.96
CA LYS A 244 -4.59 -7.88 31.32
C LYS A 244 -3.50 -8.68 30.60
N GLY A 245 -2.27 -8.16 30.54
CA GLY A 245 -1.13 -8.84 29.89
C GLY A 245 -1.17 -8.82 28.37
N ILE A 246 -2.00 -7.96 27.76
CA ILE A 246 -2.06 -7.77 26.30
C ILE A 246 -1.43 -6.44 25.91
N LYS A 247 -0.96 -6.32 24.67
CA LYS A 247 -0.45 -5.07 24.12
C LYS A 247 -1.60 -4.19 23.64
N PHE A 248 -1.35 -2.87 23.61
CA PHE A 248 -2.27 -1.88 23.08
C PHE A 248 -1.70 -1.25 21.82
N GLY A 249 -2.52 -1.13 20.78
CA GLY A 249 -2.25 -0.42 19.55
C GLY A 249 -3.30 0.66 19.31
N ILE A 250 -2.96 1.65 18.49
CA ILE A 250 -3.88 2.73 18.12
C ILE A 250 -3.80 3.02 16.63
N TRP A 251 -4.93 3.20 15.99
CA TRP A 251 -5.02 3.57 14.58
C TRP A 251 -4.87 5.08 14.40
N ILE A 252 -4.10 5.47 13.38
CA ILE A 252 -3.96 6.85 12.92
C ILE A 252 -3.92 6.88 11.38
N GLU A 253 -4.45 7.95 10.79
CA GLU A 253 -4.43 8.24 9.34
C GLU A 253 -3.88 9.65 9.09
N PRO A 254 -2.57 9.87 9.33
CA PRO A 254 -1.98 11.21 9.39
C PRO A 254 -1.88 11.90 8.02
N GLU A 255 -2.02 11.16 6.93
CA GLU A 255 -1.96 11.68 5.57
C GLU A 255 -3.26 12.34 5.08
N MET A 256 -4.34 12.23 5.87
CA MET A 256 -5.66 12.71 5.47
C MET A 256 -6.23 13.71 6.49
N VAL A 257 -7.11 14.57 6.00
CA VAL A 257 -7.80 15.58 6.83
C VAL A 257 -9.25 15.77 6.37
N ASN A 258 -10.18 15.97 7.30
CA ASN A 258 -11.53 16.39 6.97
C ASN A 258 -11.64 17.93 6.84
N PRO A 259 -12.53 18.45 5.99
CA PRO A 259 -12.90 19.88 6.00
C PRO A 259 -13.43 20.36 7.36
N LYS A 260 -14.13 19.49 8.08
CA LYS A 260 -14.56 19.72 9.46
C LYS A 260 -13.51 19.18 10.43
N SER A 261 -12.40 19.89 10.57
CA SER A 261 -11.36 19.68 11.56
C SER A 261 -10.74 21.01 11.96
N GLU A 262 -10.22 21.10 13.17
CA GLU A 262 -9.47 22.28 13.60
C GLU A 262 -8.16 22.42 12.84
N LEU A 263 -7.54 21.31 12.45
CA LEU A 263 -6.34 21.31 11.62
C LEU A 263 -6.61 22.04 10.30
N TYR A 264 -7.67 21.66 9.57
CA TYR A 264 -7.99 22.29 8.29
C TYR A 264 -8.41 23.76 8.44
N GLU A 265 -9.13 24.12 9.50
CA GLU A 265 -9.47 25.52 9.79
C GLU A 265 -8.22 26.40 9.93
N LYS A 266 -7.17 25.88 10.60
CA LYS A 266 -5.92 26.59 10.89
C LYS A 266 -4.94 26.54 9.71
N HIS A 267 -4.92 25.45 8.95
CA HIS A 267 -3.87 25.13 7.98
C HIS A 267 -4.43 24.58 6.66
N LYS A 268 -5.26 25.36 5.99
CA LYS A 268 -5.78 25.02 4.65
C LYS A 268 -4.66 24.85 3.61
N ASP A 269 -3.55 25.56 3.81
CA ASP A 269 -2.35 25.54 2.98
C ASP A 269 -1.55 24.21 3.10
N TRP A 270 -1.93 23.31 4.00
CA TRP A 270 -1.29 22.01 4.16
C TRP A 270 -1.91 20.92 3.27
N VAL A 271 -3.04 21.19 2.66
CA VAL A 271 -3.69 20.23 1.74
C VAL A 271 -3.01 20.30 0.37
N ILE A 272 -2.77 19.14 -0.23
CA ILE A 272 -2.32 19.05 -1.62
C ILE A 272 -3.41 19.59 -2.53
N HIS A 273 -3.06 20.64 -3.28
CA HIS A 273 -4.00 21.30 -4.15
C HIS A 273 -3.30 21.75 -5.44
N LEU A 274 -4.00 21.65 -6.57
CA LEU A 274 -3.50 22.07 -7.86
C LEU A 274 -4.14 23.44 -8.23
N PRO A 275 -3.33 24.41 -8.70
CA PRO A 275 -3.87 25.69 -9.18
C PRO A 275 -4.94 25.50 -10.25
N ASN A 276 -6.03 26.25 -10.15
CA ASN A 276 -7.16 26.21 -11.09
C ASN A 276 -7.90 24.87 -11.21
N ARG A 277 -7.84 24.05 -10.17
CA ARG A 277 -8.66 22.85 -10.05
C ARG A 277 -9.44 22.88 -8.74
N ASP A 278 -10.65 22.30 -8.77
CA ASP A 278 -11.45 22.10 -7.57
C ASP A 278 -10.74 21.15 -6.61
N GLU A 279 -11.06 21.28 -5.32
CA GLU A 279 -10.59 20.35 -4.29
C GLU A 279 -11.13 18.94 -4.58
N TYR A 280 -10.27 17.95 -4.42
CA TYR A 280 -10.63 16.55 -4.60
C TYR A 280 -10.84 15.88 -3.25
N TYR A 281 -12.00 15.26 -3.09
CA TYR A 281 -12.38 14.53 -1.90
C TYR A 281 -12.50 13.04 -2.19
N PHE A 282 -11.97 12.22 -1.31
CA PHE A 282 -12.27 10.80 -1.26
C PHE A 282 -12.69 10.43 0.16
N ARG A 283 -13.85 9.79 0.33
CA ARG A 283 -14.46 9.53 1.64
C ARG A 283 -14.58 10.77 2.53
N ASN A 284 -14.94 11.92 1.96
CA ASN A 284 -15.01 13.21 2.64
C ASN A 284 -13.67 13.72 3.22
N GLN A 285 -12.54 13.25 2.69
CA GLN A 285 -11.20 13.54 3.15
C GLN A 285 -10.38 14.18 2.03
N MET A 286 -9.40 14.99 2.41
CA MET A 286 -8.38 15.59 1.55
C MET A 286 -7.00 15.08 1.97
N VAL A 287 -6.06 15.09 1.04
CA VAL A 287 -4.69 14.62 1.27
C VAL A 287 -3.82 15.77 1.76
N LEU A 288 -3.10 15.55 2.85
CA LEU A 288 -2.10 16.49 3.37
C LEU A 288 -0.78 16.37 2.61
N ASP A 289 -0.09 17.48 2.46
CA ASP A 289 1.28 17.52 1.95
C ASP A 289 2.28 17.11 3.03
N LEU A 290 2.59 15.83 3.08
CA LEU A 290 3.55 15.27 4.03
C LEU A 290 5.02 15.65 3.75
N SER A 291 5.30 16.40 2.67
CA SER A 291 6.60 17.03 2.46
C SER A 291 6.78 18.31 3.28
N ASN A 292 5.69 18.84 3.83
CA ASN A 292 5.71 19.99 4.71
C ASN A 292 6.33 19.61 6.07
N PRO A 293 7.42 20.27 6.50
CA PRO A 293 8.11 19.91 7.74
C PRO A 293 7.45 20.40 9.04
N LYS A 294 6.28 21.04 8.94
CA LYS A 294 5.57 21.64 10.10
C LYS A 294 4.58 20.67 10.74
#